data_0d94353fc8b94523d3f439d4dc03ec95
#
_entry.id   0d94353fc8b94523d3f439d4dc03ec95
#
_cell.length_a   1.000
_cell.length_b   1.000
_cell.length_c   1.000
_cell.angle_alpha   90.00
_cell.angle_beta   90.00
_cell.angle_gamma   90.00
#
_symmetry.space_group_name_H-M   'P 1'
#
loop_
_entity.id
_entity.type
_entity.pdbx_description
1 polymer ?
#
loop_
_entity_poly.entity_id
_entity_poly.type
_entity_poly.pdbx_seq_one_letter_code
_entity_poly.pdbx_strand_id
1 'polypeptide(L)'
;YINNDEQGVRGYNGLLDIRPPYQREFIYNEQEQCAVINTVLHNYPLNIMYWVKRSNDAECPYEVMDGQQRTLSLCEYVAGKFSFDFKNFFNQPADIRKKILDYKLTIYVCEGEESEKLEWFKTINIAGKPLNEQEIRNAVYAGPFVSDAKKHFSKTNCAAYRLGKDLLNGSPIRQDFFKKALEWMADHETRYGKPQSAVGYMSLHQHDINAMPLWTYFQSVLRWAMDTFNMKKFKKIM
;
A
#
# COMPACT_ATOMS: atom_id res chain seq x y z
N TYR A 1 10.31 -15.16 2.22
CA TYR A 1 10.24 -13.68 2.32
C TYR A 1 11.54 -13.10 1.78
N ILE A 2 11.43 -12.57 0.58
CA ILE A 2 12.55 -11.99 -0.15
C ILE A 2 12.16 -10.54 -0.48
N ASN A 3 13.01 -9.59 -0.12
CA ASN A 3 12.92 -8.18 -0.43
C ASN A 3 11.64 -7.47 0.07
N ASN A 4 11.86 -6.51 0.93
CA ASN A 4 10.93 -5.42 1.20
C ASN A 4 11.61 -4.14 0.72
N ASP A 5 11.61 -3.94 -0.56
CA ASP A 5 12.26 -2.81 -1.23
C ASP A 5 11.25 -2.02 -2.07
N GLU A 6 11.76 -1.12 -2.89
CA GLU A 6 10.94 -0.28 -3.75
C GLU A 6 10.15 -1.06 -4.82
N GLN A 7 10.57 -2.29 -5.14
CA GLN A 7 9.96 -3.12 -6.16
C GLN A 7 8.83 -4.00 -5.63
N GLY A 8 8.67 -4.12 -4.31
CA GLY A 8 7.62 -4.89 -3.66
C GLY A 8 8.15 -5.84 -2.58
N VAL A 9 7.32 -6.80 -2.20
CA VAL A 9 7.66 -7.84 -1.23
C VAL A 9 7.23 -9.18 -1.80
N ARG A 10 8.18 -10.09 -1.94
CA ARG A 10 7.91 -11.44 -2.43
C ARG A 10 8.11 -12.49 -1.33
N GLY A 11 7.28 -13.51 -1.34
CA GLY A 11 7.34 -14.67 -0.46
C GLY A 11 7.16 -15.97 -1.22
N TYR A 12 7.05 -17.09 -0.47
CA TYR A 12 6.82 -18.40 -1.04
C TYR A 12 7.81 -18.71 -2.18
N ASN A 13 9.11 -18.56 -1.88
CA ASN A 13 10.22 -18.76 -2.81
C ASN A 13 10.13 -17.86 -4.08
N GLY A 14 9.58 -16.66 -3.96
CA GLY A 14 9.40 -15.73 -5.07
C GLY A 14 8.08 -15.85 -5.81
N LEU A 15 7.30 -16.89 -5.54
CA LEU A 15 6.05 -17.18 -6.25
C LEU A 15 4.86 -16.35 -5.78
N LEU A 16 4.98 -15.64 -4.67
CA LEU A 16 3.91 -14.83 -4.07
C LEU A 16 4.32 -13.36 -4.00
N ASP A 17 3.56 -12.50 -4.66
CA ASP A 17 3.63 -11.06 -4.46
C ASP A 17 2.80 -10.70 -3.22
N ILE A 18 3.49 -10.38 -2.12
CA ILE A 18 2.83 -10.03 -0.86
C ILE A 18 2.32 -8.58 -0.89
N ARG A 19 2.96 -7.72 -1.67
CA ARG A 19 2.59 -6.31 -1.79
C ARG A 19 2.49 -5.89 -3.27
N PRO A 20 1.42 -6.31 -3.96
CA PRO A 20 1.18 -5.85 -5.33
C PRO A 20 1.09 -4.33 -5.41
N PRO A 21 1.41 -3.71 -6.56
CA PRO A 21 1.52 -2.25 -6.71
C PRO A 21 0.26 -1.47 -6.33
N TYR A 22 -0.92 -2.05 -6.46
CA TYR A 22 -2.17 -1.41 -6.10
C TYR A 22 -2.47 -1.42 -4.59
N GLN A 23 -1.85 -2.32 -3.84
CA GLN A 23 -2.04 -2.40 -2.39
C GLN A 23 -1.32 -1.26 -1.66
N ARG A 24 -1.83 -0.92 -0.47
CA ARG A 24 -1.20 0.06 0.41
C ARG A 24 0.11 -0.45 0.98
N GLU A 25 0.93 0.46 1.46
CA GLU A 25 2.13 0.14 2.22
C GLU A 25 1.79 -0.54 3.56
N PHE A 26 2.81 -1.13 4.19
CA PHE A 26 2.67 -1.71 5.52
C PHE A 26 2.33 -0.62 6.54
N ILE A 27 1.21 -0.77 7.26
CA ILE A 27 0.68 0.24 8.18
C ILE A 27 0.47 -0.24 9.60
N TYR A 28 0.68 -1.52 9.89
CA TYR A 28 0.60 -2.02 11.26
C TYR A 28 1.71 -1.40 12.10
N ASN A 29 1.33 -0.86 13.26
CA ASN A 29 2.28 -0.47 14.28
C ASN A 29 2.78 -1.72 15.04
N GLU A 30 3.77 -1.52 15.92
CA GLU A 30 4.38 -2.61 16.67
C GLU A 30 3.37 -3.38 17.53
N GLN A 31 2.38 -2.72 18.12
CA GLN A 31 1.33 -3.37 18.90
C GLN A 31 0.45 -4.28 18.03
N GLU A 32 0.07 -3.83 16.84
CA GLU A 32 -0.71 -4.60 15.86
C GLU A 32 0.12 -5.81 15.36
N GLN A 33 1.42 -5.63 15.11
CA GLN A 33 2.33 -6.73 14.75
C GLN A 33 2.46 -7.75 15.88
N CYS A 34 2.66 -7.28 17.11
CA CYS A 34 2.73 -8.14 18.30
C CYS A 34 1.42 -8.91 18.53
N ALA A 35 0.26 -8.32 18.25
CA ALA A 35 -1.01 -9.01 18.34
C ALA A 35 -1.11 -10.20 17.37
N VAL A 36 -0.54 -10.09 16.16
CA VAL A 36 -0.45 -11.21 15.21
C VAL A 36 0.41 -12.34 15.78
N ILE A 37 1.58 -12.03 16.33
CA ILE A 37 2.48 -13.02 16.93
C ILE A 37 1.83 -13.69 18.14
N ASN A 38 1.17 -12.92 18.98
CA ASN A 38 0.44 -13.43 20.14
C ASN A 38 -0.67 -14.43 19.72
N THR A 39 -1.41 -14.12 18.66
CA THR A 39 -2.45 -15.01 18.10
C THR A 39 -1.85 -16.35 17.67
N VAL A 40 -0.71 -16.33 16.99
CA VAL A 40 0.00 -17.53 16.55
C VAL A 40 0.52 -18.35 17.73
N LEU A 41 1.09 -17.70 18.74
CA LEU A 41 1.60 -18.36 19.94
C LEU A 41 0.52 -19.03 20.77
N HIS A 42 -0.70 -18.52 20.77
CA HIS A 42 -1.84 -19.15 21.42
C HIS A 42 -2.56 -20.17 20.53
N ASN A 43 -2.06 -20.38 19.31
CA ASN A 43 -2.69 -21.23 18.30
C ASN A 43 -4.16 -20.84 18.03
N TYR A 44 -4.47 -19.53 18.19
CA TYR A 44 -5.77 -19.00 17.81
C TYR A 44 -5.83 -18.82 16.29
N PRO A 45 -7.00 -18.95 15.66
CA PRO A 45 -7.11 -18.76 14.23
C PRO A 45 -6.79 -17.32 13.84
N LEU A 46 -5.81 -17.13 12.97
CA LEU A 46 -5.73 -15.91 12.17
C LEU A 46 -6.86 -15.94 11.15
N ASN A 47 -7.46 -14.77 10.90
CA ASN A 47 -8.48 -14.69 9.86
C ASN A 47 -7.96 -15.24 8.53
N ILE A 48 -8.87 -15.80 7.73
CA ILE A 48 -8.60 -16.30 6.40
C ILE A 48 -7.84 -15.26 5.59
N MET A 49 -6.86 -15.71 4.82
CA MET A 49 -6.12 -14.91 3.85
C MET A 49 -6.57 -15.26 2.43
N TYR A 50 -6.59 -14.29 1.56
CA TYR A 50 -7.00 -14.50 0.18
C TYR A 50 -5.84 -14.18 -0.76
N TRP A 51 -5.48 -15.15 -1.57
CA TRP A 51 -4.53 -15.01 -2.65
C TRP A 51 -5.26 -15.09 -3.98
N VAL A 52 -4.74 -14.42 -4.98
CA VAL A 52 -5.22 -14.51 -6.36
C VAL A 52 -4.16 -15.19 -7.20
N LYS A 53 -4.60 -16.10 -8.03
CA LYS A 53 -3.76 -16.69 -9.06
C LYS A 53 -3.72 -15.78 -10.26
N ARG A 54 -2.51 -15.41 -10.69
CA ARG A 54 -2.22 -14.71 -11.94
C ARG A 54 -2.14 -15.73 -13.09
N SER A 55 -2.02 -15.23 -14.33
CA SER A 55 -1.79 -16.10 -15.49
C SER A 55 -0.52 -16.94 -15.32
N ASN A 56 -0.50 -18.14 -15.92
CA ASN A 56 0.61 -19.09 -15.77
C ASN A 56 1.97 -18.59 -16.28
N ASP A 57 1.98 -17.51 -17.06
CA ASP A 57 3.21 -16.90 -17.62
C ASP A 57 3.86 -15.87 -16.69
N ALA A 58 3.27 -15.62 -15.52
CA ALA A 58 3.82 -14.67 -14.57
C ALA A 58 4.96 -15.29 -13.76
N GLU A 59 6.08 -14.60 -13.65
CA GLU A 59 7.20 -14.94 -12.75
C GLU A 59 6.75 -15.18 -11.31
N CYS A 60 5.62 -14.58 -10.93
CA CYS A 60 5.03 -14.59 -9.62
C CYS A 60 3.54 -14.93 -9.74
N PRO A 61 3.19 -16.23 -9.79
CA PRO A 61 1.84 -16.68 -10.12
C PRO A 61 0.77 -16.35 -9.07
N TYR A 62 1.16 -15.91 -7.89
CA TYR A 62 0.23 -15.56 -6.82
C TYR A 62 0.44 -14.13 -6.35
N GLU A 63 -0.65 -13.50 -5.94
CA GLU A 63 -0.60 -12.23 -5.22
C GLU A 63 -1.54 -12.25 -4.01
N VAL A 64 -1.15 -11.54 -2.95
CA VAL A 64 -2.01 -11.40 -1.77
C VAL A 64 -3.09 -10.38 -2.07
N MET A 65 -4.35 -10.82 -1.98
CA MET A 65 -5.51 -9.95 -2.09
C MET A 65 -5.93 -9.40 -0.71
N ASP A 66 -6.01 -10.25 0.30
CA ASP A 66 -6.17 -9.87 1.70
C ASP A 66 -5.24 -10.68 2.60
N GLY A 67 -4.82 -10.09 3.71
CA GLY A 67 -3.89 -10.67 4.66
C GLY A 67 -2.46 -10.15 4.55
N GLN A 68 -2.20 -9.14 3.71
CA GLN A 68 -0.89 -8.52 3.54
C GLN A 68 -0.25 -8.14 4.89
N GLN A 69 -0.96 -7.40 5.73
CA GLN A 69 -0.43 -6.89 7.00
C GLN A 69 -0.06 -8.04 7.95
N ARG A 70 -0.89 -9.08 8.02
CA ARG A 70 -0.66 -10.28 8.83
C ARG A 70 0.53 -11.08 8.30
N THR A 71 0.60 -11.28 7.00
CA THR A 71 1.72 -11.98 6.33
C THR A 71 3.04 -11.25 6.58
N LEU A 72 3.06 -9.93 6.39
CA LEU A 72 4.27 -9.13 6.63
C LEU A 72 4.69 -9.15 8.10
N SER A 73 3.75 -9.07 9.05
CA SER A 73 4.07 -9.16 10.48
C SER A 73 4.77 -10.47 10.82
N LEU A 74 4.27 -11.61 10.30
CA LEU A 74 4.91 -12.91 10.50
C LEU A 74 6.30 -12.96 9.88
N CYS A 75 6.44 -12.51 8.63
CA CYS A 75 7.71 -12.49 7.92
C CYS A 75 8.75 -11.60 8.60
N GLU A 76 8.35 -10.42 9.05
CA GLU A 76 9.24 -9.45 9.70
C GLU A 76 9.68 -9.92 11.08
N TYR A 77 8.79 -10.57 11.85
CA TYR A 77 9.18 -11.18 13.11
C TYR A 77 10.20 -12.29 12.93
N VAL A 78 9.96 -13.22 12.00
CA VAL A 78 10.90 -14.31 11.70
C VAL A 78 12.23 -13.77 11.18
N ALA A 79 12.21 -12.64 10.45
CA ALA A 79 13.41 -11.94 10.01
C ALA A 79 14.12 -11.12 11.12
N GLY A 80 13.55 -11.09 12.34
CA GLY A 80 14.14 -10.37 13.48
C GLY A 80 14.02 -8.85 13.44
N LYS A 81 13.08 -8.32 12.66
CA LYS A 81 12.92 -6.86 12.48
C LYS A 81 12.22 -6.16 13.65
N PHE A 82 11.49 -6.89 14.47
CA PHE A 82 10.90 -6.38 15.71
C PHE A 82 10.89 -7.44 16.81
N SER A 83 10.58 -7.04 18.02
CA SER A 83 10.56 -7.90 19.21
C SER A 83 9.12 -8.16 19.65
N PHE A 84 8.84 -9.37 20.12
CA PHE A 84 7.64 -9.72 20.85
C PHE A 84 8.04 -10.13 22.28
N ASP A 85 7.44 -9.51 23.28
CA ASP A 85 7.78 -9.73 24.70
C ASP A 85 9.29 -9.57 24.95
N PHE A 86 9.86 -8.47 24.45
CA PHE A 86 11.28 -8.11 24.53
C PHE A 86 12.27 -9.11 23.88
N LYS A 87 11.76 -10.08 23.11
CA LYS A 87 12.59 -11.08 22.43
C LYS A 87 12.36 -11.05 20.92
N ASN A 88 13.46 -10.99 20.17
CA ASN A 88 13.44 -11.27 18.74
C ASN A 88 13.24 -12.77 18.50
N PHE A 89 12.78 -13.14 17.32
CA PHE A 89 12.55 -14.54 16.95
C PHE A 89 13.73 -15.46 17.25
N PHE A 90 14.95 -15.02 16.94
CA PHE A 90 16.17 -15.83 17.15
C PHE A 90 16.52 -16.05 18.63
N ASN A 91 16.03 -15.17 19.51
CA ASN A 91 16.23 -15.26 20.95
C ASN A 91 15.10 -16.01 21.68
N GLN A 92 14.09 -16.48 20.92
CA GLN A 92 13.04 -17.32 21.48
C GLN A 92 13.55 -18.76 21.71
N PRO A 93 13.02 -19.48 22.72
CA PRO A 93 13.24 -20.91 22.89
C PRO A 93 12.91 -21.70 21.63
N ALA A 94 13.58 -22.83 21.42
CA ALA A 94 13.45 -23.64 20.20
C ALA A 94 12.02 -24.15 19.95
N ASP A 95 11.32 -24.52 21.02
CA ASP A 95 9.92 -24.96 20.97
C ASP A 95 8.97 -23.83 20.54
N ILE A 96 9.20 -22.59 21.03
CA ILE A 96 8.46 -21.40 20.64
C ILE A 96 8.70 -21.07 19.16
N ARG A 97 9.98 -21.08 18.73
CA ARG A 97 10.31 -20.88 17.30
C ARG A 97 9.64 -21.93 16.42
N LYS A 98 9.68 -23.19 16.83
CA LYS A 98 9.05 -24.27 16.11
C LYS A 98 7.52 -24.06 16.02
N LYS A 99 6.88 -23.68 17.11
CA LYS A 99 5.44 -23.39 17.15
C LYS A 99 5.04 -22.29 16.15
N ILE A 100 5.84 -21.23 16.03
CA ILE A 100 5.59 -20.15 15.06
C ILE A 100 5.76 -20.66 13.62
N LEU A 101 6.82 -21.43 13.34
CA LEU A 101 7.09 -21.93 11.99
C LEU A 101 6.11 -23.02 11.54
N ASP A 102 5.58 -23.81 12.46
CA ASP A 102 4.62 -24.89 12.19
C ASP A 102 3.16 -24.38 12.15
N TYR A 103 2.90 -23.12 12.49
CA TYR A 103 1.56 -22.57 12.53
C TYR A 103 0.90 -22.64 11.14
N LYS A 104 -0.34 -23.12 11.10
CA LYS A 104 -1.08 -23.32 9.84
C LYS A 104 -1.90 -22.10 9.49
N LEU A 105 -1.60 -21.53 8.34
CA LEU A 105 -2.39 -20.45 7.74
C LEU A 105 -3.53 -21.02 6.90
N THR A 106 -4.73 -20.45 7.01
CA THR A 106 -5.83 -20.76 6.10
C THR A 106 -5.81 -19.76 4.96
N ILE A 107 -5.59 -20.26 3.75
CA ILE A 107 -5.47 -19.44 2.54
C ILE A 107 -6.48 -19.95 1.52
N TYR A 108 -7.31 -19.03 1.01
CA TYR A 108 -8.12 -19.26 -0.17
C TYR A 108 -7.39 -18.72 -1.39
N VAL A 109 -7.18 -19.57 -2.39
CA VAL A 109 -6.64 -19.18 -3.68
C VAL A 109 -7.80 -18.96 -4.63
N CYS A 110 -7.98 -17.72 -5.07
CA CYS A 110 -9.06 -17.29 -5.96
C CYS A 110 -8.56 -17.23 -7.39
N GLU A 111 -9.38 -17.68 -8.32
CA GLU A 111 -9.19 -17.55 -9.77
C GLU A 111 -10.40 -16.83 -10.37
N GLY A 112 -10.21 -16.06 -11.42
CA GLY A 112 -11.29 -15.33 -12.10
C GLY A 112 -10.75 -14.22 -12.99
N GLU A 113 -11.64 -13.52 -13.67
CA GLU A 113 -11.31 -12.37 -14.49
C GLU A 113 -10.91 -11.16 -13.63
N GLU A 114 -10.14 -10.24 -14.18
CA GLU A 114 -9.62 -9.06 -13.46
C GLU A 114 -10.75 -8.19 -12.87
N SER A 115 -11.88 -8.06 -13.57
CA SER A 115 -13.04 -7.33 -13.07
C SER A 115 -13.68 -7.98 -11.85
N GLU A 116 -13.79 -9.31 -11.85
CA GLU A 116 -14.34 -10.09 -10.73
C GLU A 116 -13.42 -10.03 -9.51
N LYS A 117 -12.11 -10.14 -9.73
CA LYS A 117 -11.10 -10.01 -8.67
C LYS A 117 -11.18 -8.65 -8.00
N LEU A 118 -11.37 -7.60 -8.80
CA LEU A 118 -11.46 -6.23 -8.30
C LEU A 118 -12.74 -5.98 -7.50
N GLU A 119 -13.88 -6.49 -7.93
CA GLU A 119 -15.14 -6.41 -7.20
C GLU A 119 -15.05 -7.19 -5.88
N TRP A 120 -14.46 -8.37 -5.93
CA TRP A 120 -14.18 -9.18 -4.74
C TRP A 120 -13.24 -8.44 -3.77
N PHE A 121 -12.15 -7.83 -4.25
CA PHE A 121 -11.22 -7.05 -3.44
C PHE A 121 -11.91 -5.93 -2.65
N LYS A 122 -12.85 -5.24 -3.27
CA LYS A 122 -13.67 -4.22 -2.58
C LYS A 122 -14.48 -4.84 -1.44
N THR A 123 -15.05 -6.00 -1.69
CA THR A 123 -15.94 -6.70 -0.75
C THR A 123 -15.20 -7.24 0.48
N ILE A 124 -14.06 -7.91 0.31
CA ILE A 124 -13.33 -8.53 1.41
C ILE A 124 -12.66 -7.52 2.34
N ASN A 125 -12.30 -6.35 1.84
CA ASN A 125 -11.66 -5.31 2.66
C ASN A 125 -12.61 -4.57 3.62
N ILE A 126 -13.91 -4.89 3.61
CA ILE A 126 -14.91 -4.31 4.53
C ILE A 126 -14.68 -4.80 5.98
N ALA A 127 -14.18 -6.01 6.17
CA ALA A 127 -14.10 -6.66 7.50
C ALA A 127 -12.83 -6.35 8.31
N GLY A 128 -11.84 -5.66 7.73
CA GLY A 128 -10.56 -5.38 8.38
C GLY A 128 -10.33 -3.88 8.65
N LYS A 129 -9.09 -3.44 8.54
CA LYS A 129 -8.74 -2.01 8.51
C LYS A 129 -9.16 -1.47 7.13
N PRO A 130 -10.28 -0.75 7.02
CA PRO A 130 -10.88 -0.46 5.72
C PRO A 130 -9.93 0.33 4.83
N LEU A 131 -9.96 0.01 3.55
CA LEU A 131 -9.31 0.82 2.54
C LEU A 131 -10.01 2.16 2.43
N ASN A 132 -9.24 3.23 2.28
CA ASN A 132 -9.82 4.51 1.94
C ASN A 132 -10.14 4.57 0.43
N GLU A 133 -10.88 5.61 0.06
CA GLU A 133 -11.36 5.78 -1.31
C GLU A 133 -10.22 5.77 -2.34
N GLN A 134 -9.08 6.41 -2.02
CA GLN A 134 -7.94 6.44 -2.94
C GLN A 134 -7.22 5.08 -3.03
N GLU A 135 -7.16 4.32 -1.94
CA GLU A 135 -6.61 2.96 -1.96
C GLU A 135 -7.45 2.04 -2.86
N ILE A 136 -8.78 2.19 -2.82
CA ILE A 136 -9.70 1.48 -3.72
C ILE A 136 -9.48 1.92 -5.17
N ARG A 137 -9.38 3.22 -5.45
CA ARG A 137 -9.10 3.75 -6.78
C ARG A 137 -7.78 3.21 -7.34
N ASN A 138 -6.74 3.11 -6.51
CA ASN A 138 -5.45 2.57 -6.92
C ASN A 138 -5.54 1.11 -7.38
N ALA A 139 -6.45 0.33 -6.80
CA ALA A 139 -6.71 -1.04 -7.23
C ALA A 139 -7.53 -1.09 -8.53
N VAL A 140 -8.56 -0.25 -8.64
CA VAL A 140 -9.41 -0.17 -9.85
C VAL A 140 -8.61 0.22 -11.09
N TYR A 141 -7.72 1.19 -10.94
CA TYR A 141 -6.91 1.75 -12.02
C TYR A 141 -5.45 1.28 -11.94
N ALA A 142 -5.23 0.06 -11.42
CA ALA A 142 -3.89 -0.51 -11.36
C ALA A 142 -3.25 -0.53 -12.77
N GLY A 143 -1.99 -0.08 -12.83
CA GLY A 143 -1.24 0.03 -14.07
C GLY A 143 0.09 0.75 -13.90
N PRO A 144 0.83 0.98 -15.00
CA PRO A 144 2.13 1.64 -14.94
C PRO A 144 2.06 3.04 -14.31
N PHE A 145 1.02 3.82 -14.65
CA PHE A 145 0.78 5.14 -14.06
C PHE A 145 0.70 5.11 -12.53
N VAL A 146 -0.18 4.27 -11.97
CA VAL A 146 -0.35 4.15 -10.51
C VAL A 146 0.93 3.63 -9.86
N SER A 147 1.58 2.66 -10.47
CA SER A 147 2.84 2.08 -9.97
C SER A 147 3.94 3.14 -9.86
N ASP A 148 4.06 4.01 -10.87
CA ASP A 148 5.04 5.10 -10.87
C ASP A 148 4.62 6.23 -9.91
N ALA A 149 3.35 6.64 -9.93
CA ALA A 149 2.83 7.65 -9.00
C ALA A 149 3.11 7.28 -7.53
N LYS A 150 2.94 6.02 -7.15
CA LYS A 150 3.21 5.57 -5.78
C LYS A 150 4.66 5.77 -5.33
N LYS A 151 5.63 5.74 -6.23
CA LYS A 151 7.04 6.04 -5.91
C LYS A 151 7.19 7.48 -5.41
N HIS A 152 6.45 8.41 -6.02
CA HIS A 152 6.51 9.83 -5.70
C HIS A 152 5.66 10.22 -4.49
N PHE A 153 4.47 9.59 -4.32
CA PHE A 153 3.41 10.09 -3.44
C PHE A 153 3.09 9.19 -2.24
N SER A 154 3.40 7.89 -2.28
CA SER A 154 2.73 6.91 -1.42
C SER A 154 3.65 6.13 -0.49
N LYS A 155 4.93 6.46 -0.41
CA LYS A 155 5.90 5.82 0.47
C LYS A 155 6.23 6.69 1.67
N THR A 156 6.66 6.06 2.76
CA THR A 156 7.25 6.77 3.89
C THR A 156 8.42 7.63 3.41
N ASN A 157 8.41 8.91 3.78
CA ASN A 157 9.43 9.87 3.34
C ASN A 157 9.58 10.03 1.81
N CYS A 158 8.53 9.73 1.04
CA CYS A 158 8.54 9.95 -0.41
C CYS A 158 8.80 11.42 -0.77
N ALA A 159 9.11 11.66 -2.05
CA ALA A 159 9.44 12.99 -2.54
C ALA A 159 8.31 14.02 -2.29
N ALA A 160 7.05 13.63 -2.48
CA ALA A 160 5.89 14.48 -2.21
C ALA A 160 5.78 14.86 -0.72
N TYR A 161 6.01 13.90 0.18
CA TYR A 161 5.98 14.18 1.61
C TYR A 161 7.11 15.12 2.02
N ARG A 162 8.33 14.88 1.57
CA ARG A 162 9.48 15.76 1.89
C ARG A 162 9.24 17.20 1.42
N LEU A 163 8.61 17.38 0.26
CA LEU A 163 8.32 18.70 -0.29
C LEU A 163 7.13 19.36 0.41
N GLY A 164 6.08 18.59 0.71
CA GLY A 164 4.78 19.12 1.11
C GLY A 164 4.41 19.01 2.58
N LYS A 165 5.19 18.30 3.43
CA LYS A 165 4.84 18.02 4.83
C LYS A 165 4.56 19.24 5.69
N ASP A 166 5.11 20.38 5.33
CA ASP A 166 4.89 21.64 6.03
C ASP A 166 3.70 22.45 5.50
N LEU A 167 3.14 22.07 4.36
CA LEU A 167 2.03 22.70 3.67
C LEU A 167 0.75 21.88 3.69
N LEU A 168 0.88 20.54 3.65
CA LEU A 168 -0.22 19.61 3.51
C LEU A 168 -0.33 18.73 4.74
N ASN A 169 -1.56 18.51 5.17
CA ASN A 169 -1.87 17.49 6.17
C ASN A 169 -2.10 16.14 5.50
N GLY A 170 -1.80 15.05 6.21
CA GLY A 170 -2.07 13.70 5.76
C GLY A 170 -0.85 12.79 5.78
N SER A 171 -1.08 11.54 5.42
CA SER A 171 -0.10 10.47 5.42
C SER A 171 0.13 9.94 4.00
N PRO A 172 1.37 9.92 3.49
CA PRO A 172 1.65 9.38 2.17
C PRO A 172 1.28 7.89 2.07
N ILE A 173 1.50 7.11 3.13
CA ILE A 173 1.13 5.68 3.16
C ILE A 173 -0.38 5.44 3.13
N ARG A 174 -1.18 6.44 3.53
CA ARG A 174 -2.65 6.46 3.40
C ARG A 174 -3.12 7.12 2.11
N GLN A 175 -2.23 7.38 1.17
CA GLN A 175 -2.47 7.93 -0.16
C GLN A 175 -2.95 9.40 -0.17
N ASP A 176 -2.87 10.13 0.95
CA ASP A 176 -3.42 11.48 1.04
C ASP A 176 -2.73 12.46 0.07
N PHE A 177 -1.41 12.34 -0.08
CA PHE A 177 -0.64 13.16 -1.03
C PHE A 177 -0.97 12.84 -2.49
N PHE A 178 -1.17 11.55 -2.81
CA PHE A 178 -1.56 11.13 -4.14
C PHE A 178 -2.97 11.60 -4.49
N LYS A 179 -3.91 11.42 -3.55
CA LYS A 179 -5.28 11.93 -3.69
C LYS A 179 -5.28 13.43 -3.98
N LYS A 180 -4.54 14.20 -3.19
CA LYS A 180 -4.45 15.66 -3.35
C LYS A 180 -3.86 16.06 -4.71
N ALA A 181 -2.81 15.39 -5.16
CA ALA A 181 -2.21 15.64 -6.48
C ALA A 181 -3.22 15.41 -7.61
N LEU A 182 -3.98 14.33 -7.54
CA LEU A 182 -5.03 14.00 -8.53
C LEU A 182 -6.16 15.03 -8.53
N GLU A 183 -6.63 15.45 -7.36
CA GLU A 183 -7.66 16.48 -7.22
C GLU A 183 -7.20 17.80 -7.86
N TRP A 184 -5.99 18.24 -7.55
CA TRP A 184 -5.45 19.48 -8.12
C TRP A 184 -5.25 19.41 -9.63
N MET A 185 -4.80 18.25 -10.15
CA MET A 185 -4.64 18.07 -11.59
C MET A 185 -6.00 18.07 -12.28
N ALA A 186 -7.00 17.39 -11.71
CA ALA A 186 -8.35 17.37 -12.25
C ALA A 186 -8.98 18.78 -12.28
N ASP A 187 -8.80 19.57 -11.22
CA ASP A 187 -9.25 20.96 -11.16
C ASP A 187 -8.53 21.82 -12.21
N HIS A 188 -7.24 21.63 -12.40
CA HIS A 188 -6.47 22.30 -13.42
C HIS A 188 -7.00 22.00 -14.83
N GLU A 189 -7.13 20.72 -15.18
CA GLU A 189 -7.67 20.29 -16.47
C GLU A 189 -9.07 20.88 -16.73
N THR A 190 -9.93 20.87 -15.71
CA THR A 190 -11.28 21.45 -15.79
C THR A 190 -11.25 22.95 -16.08
N ARG A 191 -10.35 23.71 -15.47
CA ARG A 191 -10.20 25.15 -15.71
C ARG A 191 -9.75 25.48 -17.13
N TYR A 192 -9.01 24.58 -17.76
CA TYR A 192 -8.57 24.73 -19.15
C TYR A 192 -9.50 24.08 -20.16
N GLY A 193 -10.78 23.86 -19.80
CA GLY A 193 -11.84 23.41 -20.70
C GLY A 193 -11.87 21.91 -20.94
N LYS A 194 -11.18 21.12 -20.12
CA LYS A 194 -11.21 19.68 -20.12
C LYS A 194 -11.86 19.19 -18.82
N PRO A 195 -13.22 19.11 -18.74
CA PRO A 195 -13.88 18.65 -17.52
C PRO A 195 -13.34 17.30 -17.10
N GLN A 196 -12.73 17.25 -15.90
CA GLN A 196 -12.06 16.06 -15.43
C GLN A 196 -12.31 15.87 -13.93
N SER A 197 -12.44 14.62 -13.51
CA SER A 197 -12.39 14.23 -12.10
C SER A 197 -11.11 13.45 -11.81
N ALA A 198 -10.74 13.33 -10.56
CA ALA A 198 -9.60 12.48 -10.18
C ALA A 198 -9.73 11.04 -10.69
N VAL A 199 -10.95 10.50 -10.67
CA VAL A 199 -11.30 9.17 -11.23
C VAL A 199 -11.14 9.14 -12.74
N GLY A 200 -11.67 10.14 -13.44
CA GLY A 200 -11.54 10.26 -14.88
C GLY A 200 -10.09 10.42 -15.32
N TYR A 201 -9.31 11.22 -14.58
CA TYR A 201 -7.88 11.37 -14.85
C TYR A 201 -7.14 10.03 -14.71
N MET A 202 -7.39 9.28 -13.63
CA MET A 202 -6.78 7.94 -13.44
C MET A 202 -7.18 6.95 -14.53
N SER A 203 -8.45 6.95 -14.96
CA SER A 203 -8.95 6.09 -16.04
C SER A 203 -8.27 6.41 -17.36
N LEU A 204 -8.15 7.69 -17.69
CA LEU A 204 -7.54 8.14 -18.95
C LEU A 204 -6.03 7.79 -19.02
N HIS A 205 -5.34 7.91 -17.92
CA HIS A 205 -3.89 7.76 -17.83
C HIS A 205 -3.43 6.39 -17.30
N GLN A 206 -4.35 5.44 -17.07
CA GLN A 206 -4.05 4.13 -16.47
C GLN A 206 -2.86 3.40 -17.11
N HIS A 207 -2.74 3.50 -18.44
CA HIS A 207 -1.70 2.82 -19.22
C HIS A 207 -0.48 3.70 -19.54
N ASP A 208 -0.44 4.92 -19.04
CA ASP A 208 0.74 5.78 -19.22
C ASP A 208 1.95 5.18 -18.51
N ILE A 209 3.10 5.25 -19.16
CA ILE A 209 4.35 4.63 -18.69
C ILE A 209 4.78 5.20 -17.32
N ASN A 210 4.46 6.47 -17.06
CA ASN A 210 4.82 7.14 -15.81
C ASN A 210 3.81 8.23 -15.42
N ALA A 211 3.94 8.73 -14.19
CA ALA A 211 3.13 9.80 -13.64
C ALA A 211 3.87 11.15 -13.59
N MET A 212 4.88 11.35 -14.44
CA MET A 212 5.71 12.57 -14.44
C MET A 212 4.92 13.87 -14.65
N PRO A 213 3.89 13.93 -15.53
CA PRO A 213 3.07 15.14 -15.66
C PRO A 213 2.39 15.52 -14.33
N LEU A 214 1.79 14.55 -13.64
CA LEU A 214 1.17 14.74 -12.33
C LEU A 214 2.19 15.18 -11.27
N TRP A 215 3.35 14.54 -11.25
CA TRP A 215 4.43 14.88 -10.32
C TRP A 215 4.96 16.29 -10.54
N THR A 216 5.22 16.66 -11.78
CA THR A 216 5.71 18.00 -12.14
C THR A 216 4.70 19.09 -11.77
N TYR A 217 3.42 18.84 -12.05
CA TYR A 217 2.37 19.78 -11.68
C TYR A 217 2.26 19.94 -10.15
N PHE A 218 2.26 18.86 -9.39
CA PHE A 218 2.23 18.90 -7.93
C PHE A 218 3.42 19.72 -7.37
N GLN A 219 4.63 19.50 -7.91
CA GLN A 219 5.80 20.28 -7.51
C GLN A 219 5.63 21.77 -7.80
N SER A 220 5.09 22.12 -8.98
CA SER A 220 4.89 23.53 -9.36
C SER A 220 3.92 24.25 -8.44
N VAL A 221 2.82 23.58 -8.07
CA VAL A 221 1.83 24.13 -7.12
C VAL A 221 2.45 24.38 -5.75
N LEU A 222 3.21 23.41 -5.22
CA LEU A 222 3.85 23.58 -3.91
C LEU A 222 4.92 24.67 -3.92
N ARG A 223 5.74 24.74 -4.97
CA ARG A 223 6.74 25.83 -5.10
C ARG A 223 6.09 27.19 -5.18
N TRP A 224 5.06 27.32 -6.03
CA TRP A 224 4.29 28.55 -6.09
C TRP A 224 3.70 28.94 -4.73
N ALA A 225 3.16 27.99 -3.98
CA ALA A 225 2.61 28.24 -2.66
C ALA A 225 3.70 28.70 -1.66
N MET A 226 4.88 28.08 -1.69
CA MET A 226 6.02 28.50 -0.85
C MET A 226 6.50 29.92 -1.16
N ASP A 227 6.54 30.27 -2.44
CA ASP A 227 7.01 31.59 -2.91
C ASP A 227 5.99 32.69 -2.65
N THR A 228 4.69 32.36 -2.72
CA THR A 228 3.60 33.34 -2.62
C THR A 228 3.14 33.59 -1.19
N PHE A 229 3.14 32.56 -0.34
CA PHE A 229 2.57 32.66 1.00
C PHE A 229 3.64 32.63 2.10
N ASN A 230 3.44 33.48 3.11
CA ASN A 230 4.27 33.42 4.32
C ASN A 230 3.92 32.13 5.09
N MET A 231 4.86 31.18 5.13
CA MET A 231 4.72 29.84 5.70
C MET A 231 4.17 29.81 7.13
N LYS A 232 4.47 30.82 7.96
CA LYS A 232 3.94 30.91 9.33
C LYS A 232 2.43 31.18 9.38
N LYS A 233 1.87 31.80 8.35
CA LYS A 233 0.42 32.07 8.25
C LYS A 233 -0.31 30.94 7.54
N PHE A 234 0.34 30.21 6.64
CA PHE A 234 -0.28 29.17 5.83
C PHE A 234 -0.71 27.95 6.65
N LYS A 235 0.09 27.53 7.66
CA LYS A 235 -0.26 26.45 8.60
C LYS A 235 -1.55 26.68 9.40
N LYS A 236 -2.12 27.88 9.37
CA LYS A 236 -3.40 28.19 10.06
C LYS A 236 -4.62 28.14 9.15
N ILE A 237 -4.46 27.97 7.84
CA ILE A 237 -5.53 28.09 6.84
C ILE A 237 -5.86 26.71 6.20
N MET A 238 -4.96 25.73 6.29
CA MET A 238 -5.12 24.36 5.85
C MET A 238 -5.17 23.38 7.06
#